data_26aced983e7a8fc23e8f99854659a3a9
#
_entry.id   26aced983e7a8fc23e8f99854659a3a9
#
_cell.length_a   1.000
_cell.length_b   1.000
_cell.length_c   1.000
_cell.angle_alpha   90.00
_cell.angle_beta   90.00
_cell.angle_gamma   90.00
#
_symmetry.space_group_name_H-M   'P 1'
#
loop_
_entity.id
_entity.type
_entity.pdbx_description
1 polymer ?
#
loop_
_entity_poly.entity_id
_entity_poly.type
_entity_poly.pdbx_seq_one_letter_code
_entity_poly.pdbx_strand_id
1 'polypeptide(L)'
;TRNYRHFYDLLTKKPQALSFDQLLDAIERLQIISIELDCEDDAQLIFESLNSTGLALTEADKIRNYLLMSLTPEDQQLCFKNYWQKIEQATENQPTRFLRDYLTIQQQLQRPVRQSNIYLEWKRYMDGHNRKEELVKMLDYAHYYQQVTEAKLSTPKLSEKMRHICNIETDVTNVFFIQFLNYASLNSLPEDEIFKV
;
A
#
# COMPACT_ATOMS: atom_id res chain seq x y z
N THR A 1 3.31 15.66 17.36
CA THR A 1 3.49 14.53 16.42
C THR A 1 4.86 13.89 16.58
N ARG A 2 5.05 12.63 16.12
CA ARG A 2 6.31 11.87 16.20
C ARG A 2 7.47 12.62 15.50
N ASN A 3 7.21 13.17 14.33
CA ASN A 3 8.20 13.92 13.55
C ASN A 3 8.67 15.18 14.28
N TYR A 4 7.74 15.94 14.89
CA TYR A 4 8.11 17.11 15.68
C TYR A 4 9.08 16.74 16.80
N ARG A 5 8.80 15.69 17.58
CA ARG A 5 9.68 15.23 18.65
C ARG A 5 11.04 14.78 18.12
N HIS A 6 11.06 14.09 17.00
CA HIS A 6 12.30 13.65 16.36
C HIS A 6 13.18 14.83 15.97
N PHE A 7 12.63 15.84 15.29
CA PHE A 7 13.40 17.05 14.94
C PHE A 7 13.79 17.86 16.16
N TYR A 8 12.90 18.01 17.14
CA TYR A 8 13.22 18.68 18.40
C TYR A 8 14.39 18.01 19.13
N ASP A 9 14.38 16.69 19.21
CA ASP A 9 15.48 15.93 19.85
C ASP A 9 16.78 16.03 19.06
N LEU A 10 16.74 16.04 17.74
CA LEU A 10 17.92 16.25 16.89
C LEU A 10 18.54 17.64 17.11
N LEU A 11 17.73 18.65 17.27
CA LEU A 11 18.19 20.04 17.43
C LEU A 11 18.65 20.35 18.85
N THR A 12 18.11 19.68 19.87
CA THR A 12 18.36 20.04 21.28
C THR A 12 19.25 19.06 22.03
N LYS A 13 19.30 17.79 21.65
CA LYS A 13 19.93 16.72 22.44
C LYS A 13 21.27 16.20 21.90
N LYS A 14 21.66 16.56 20.66
CA LYS A 14 22.95 16.12 20.10
C LYS A 14 24.08 17.04 20.49
N PRO A 15 25.30 16.50 20.80
CA PRO A 15 26.48 17.30 21.17
C PRO A 15 26.94 18.30 20.12
N GLN A 16 26.52 18.14 18.87
CA GLN A 16 26.80 19.00 17.71
C GLN A 16 25.52 19.69 17.21
N ALA A 17 24.59 20.02 18.12
CA ALA A 17 23.38 20.75 17.75
C ALA A 17 23.77 22.09 17.11
N LEU A 18 23.20 22.36 15.93
CA LEU A 18 23.33 23.64 15.25
C LEU A 18 22.72 24.73 16.13
N SER A 19 23.34 25.92 16.14
CA SER A 19 22.70 27.09 16.79
C SER A 19 21.43 27.43 16.00
N PHE A 20 20.51 28.13 16.64
CA PHE A 20 19.27 28.58 16.01
C PHE A 20 19.56 29.42 14.76
N ASP A 21 20.55 30.31 14.80
CA ASP A 21 20.96 31.15 13.69
C ASP A 21 21.51 30.31 12.52
N GLN A 22 22.35 29.32 12.80
CA GLN A 22 22.85 28.39 11.76
C GLN A 22 21.73 27.58 11.10
N LEU A 23 20.71 27.19 11.87
CA LEU A 23 19.54 26.49 11.34
C LEU A 23 18.73 27.43 10.42
N LEU A 24 18.52 28.66 10.86
CA LEU A 24 17.79 29.68 10.09
C LEU A 24 18.52 29.97 8.77
N ASP A 25 19.81 30.23 8.82
CA ASP A 25 20.66 30.43 7.63
C ASP A 25 20.60 29.23 6.67
N ALA A 26 20.56 28.01 7.20
CA ALA A 26 20.44 26.81 6.38
C ALA A 26 19.06 26.70 5.69
N ILE A 27 17.99 27.06 6.40
CA ILE A 27 16.64 27.10 5.86
C ILE A 27 16.52 28.17 4.77
N GLU A 28 17.09 29.35 4.95
CA GLU A 28 17.07 30.45 3.97
C GLU A 28 17.84 30.10 2.68
N ARG A 29 18.80 29.17 2.76
CA ARG A 29 19.54 28.65 1.59
C ARG A 29 18.83 27.55 0.82
N LEU A 30 17.70 27.02 1.35
CA LEU A 30 16.93 26.01 0.62
C LEU A 30 16.37 26.59 -0.67
N GLN A 31 16.62 25.86 -1.76
CA GLN A 31 16.04 26.18 -3.05
C GLN A 31 14.81 25.30 -3.26
N ILE A 32 13.69 25.93 -3.54
CA ILE A 32 12.42 25.28 -3.81
C ILE A 32 12.07 25.55 -5.28
N ILE A 33 11.79 24.50 -6.02
CA ILE A 33 11.25 24.58 -7.37
C ILE A 33 9.73 24.43 -7.26
N SER A 34 8.98 25.48 -7.62
CA SER A 34 7.53 25.41 -7.77
C SER A 34 7.20 25.17 -9.23
N ILE A 35 6.46 24.13 -9.53
CA ILE A 35 5.99 23.78 -10.88
C ILE A 35 4.48 23.89 -10.86
N GLU A 36 3.94 24.79 -11.67
CA GLU A 36 2.51 24.90 -11.92
C GLU A 36 2.20 24.05 -13.17
N LEU A 37 1.18 23.21 -13.04
CA LEU A 37 0.75 22.31 -14.12
C LEU A 37 -0.46 22.89 -14.82
N ASP A 38 -0.46 22.81 -16.14
CA ASP A 38 -1.62 23.14 -16.95
C ASP A 38 -2.57 21.94 -17.08
N CYS A 39 -3.78 22.19 -17.58
CA CYS A 39 -4.80 21.14 -17.73
C CYS A 39 -4.41 20.06 -18.77
N GLU A 40 -3.42 20.32 -19.61
CA GLU A 40 -2.89 19.37 -20.61
C GLU A 40 -1.71 18.56 -20.06
N ASP A 41 -1.16 18.93 -18.88
CA ASP A 41 -0.03 18.26 -18.28
C ASP A 41 -0.44 16.94 -17.59
N ASP A 42 0.35 15.90 -17.79
CA ASP A 42 0.23 14.67 -17.02
C ASP A 42 0.99 14.80 -15.68
N ALA A 43 0.25 15.24 -14.65
CA ALA A 43 0.79 15.40 -13.30
C ALA A 43 1.48 14.13 -12.77
N GLN A 44 0.99 12.95 -13.16
CA GLN A 44 1.57 11.69 -12.75
C GLN A 44 2.92 11.44 -13.41
N LEU A 45 3.03 11.71 -14.70
CA LEU A 45 4.28 11.56 -15.45
C LEU A 45 5.36 12.52 -14.95
N ILE A 46 4.98 13.77 -14.69
CA ILE A 46 5.88 14.81 -14.15
C ILE A 46 6.36 14.40 -12.76
N PHE A 47 5.46 13.96 -11.88
CA PHE A 47 5.79 13.49 -10.56
C PHE A 47 6.76 12.28 -10.58
N GLU A 48 6.52 11.30 -11.45
CA GLU A 48 7.41 10.15 -11.63
C GLU A 48 8.81 10.58 -12.10
N SER A 49 8.88 11.50 -13.04
CA SER A 49 10.14 12.03 -13.61
C SER A 49 10.96 12.76 -12.55
N LEU A 50 10.33 13.63 -11.77
CA LEU A 50 11.01 14.39 -10.70
C LEU A 50 11.51 13.48 -9.57
N ASN A 51 10.74 12.47 -9.19
CA ASN A 51 11.13 11.53 -8.14
C ASN A 51 12.23 10.56 -8.56
N SER A 52 12.54 10.44 -9.85
CA SER A 52 13.63 9.59 -10.33
C SER A 52 15.02 10.08 -9.89
N THR A 53 15.14 11.34 -9.49
CA THR A 53 16.40 11.98 -9.07
C THR A 53 16.66 11.96 -7.57
N GLY A 54 15.69 11.48 -6.75
CA GLY A 54 15.76 11.44 -5.29
C GLY A 54 15.71 10.03 -4.71
N LEU A 55 15.16 9.92 -3.49
CA LEU A 55 14.87 8.62 -2.88
C LEU A 55 13.78 7.93 -3.71
N ALA A 56 14.11 6.79 -4.31
CA ALA A 56 13.19 6.08 -5.18
C ALA A 56 11.89 5.70 -4.42
N LEU A 57 10.76 6.05 -5.00
CA LEU A 57 9.46 5.61 -4.49
C LEU A 57 9.33 4.09 -4.57
N THR A 58 8.71 3.51 -3.55
CA THR A 58 8.31 2.10 -3.62
C THR A 58 7.21 1.91 -4.67
N GLU A 59 7.06 0.69 -5.16
CA GLU A 59 5.96 0.37 -6.08
C GLU A 59 4.58 0.70 -5.47
N ALA A 60 4.44 0.50 -4.17
CA ALA A 60 3.23 0.87 -3.44
C ALA A 60 2.99 2.39 -3.39
N ASP A 61 4.05 3.19 -3.22
CA ASP A 61 3.92 4.65 -3.24
C ASP A 61 3.48 5.15 -4.62
N LYS A 62 4.03 4.58 -5.69
CA LYS A 62 3.63 4.91 -7.06
C LYS A 62 2.15 4.58 -7.32
N ILE A 63 1.69 3.41 -6.86
CA ILE A 63 0.30 2.98 -6.98
C ILE A 63 -0.63 3.88 -6.16
N ARG A 64 -0.26 4.21 -4.91
CA ARG A 64 -1.02 5.15 -4.09
C ARG A 64 -1.21 6.48 -4.81
N ASN A 65 -0.13 7.04 -5.31
CA ASN A 65 -0.17 8.31 -6.00
C ASN A 65 -1.04 8.23 -7.27
N TYR A 66 -0.88 7.17 -8.07
CA TYR A 66 -1.71 6.94 -9.25
C TYR A 66 -3.22 6.89 -8.91
N LEU A 67 -3.58 6.23 -7.81
CA LEU A 67 -4.98 6.13 -7.39
C LEU A 67 -5.57 7.44 -6.86
N LEU A 68 -4.75 8.25 -6.17
CA LEU A 68 -5.22 9.42 -5.45
C LEU A 68 -5.06 10.73 -6.22
N MET A 69 -3.99 10.92 -7.00
CA MET A 69 -3.67 12.22 -7.63
C MET A 69 -4.73 12.73 -8.61
N SER A 70 -5.54 11.86 -9.20
CA SER A 70 -6.61 12.25 -10.13
C SER A 70 -7.92 12.64 -9.45
N LEU A 71 -7.99 12.53 -8.13
CA LEU A 71 -9.18 12.86 -7.35
C LEU A 71 -9.14 14.32 -6.91
N THR A 72 -10.30 14.90 -6.56
CA THR A 72 -10.33 16.22 -5.91
C THR A 72 -9.59 16.19 -4.58
N PRO A 73 -9.07 17.32 -4.06
CA PRO A 73 -8.34 17.34 -2.79
C PRO A 73 -9.13 16.74 -1.61
N GLU A 74 -10.45 16.99 -1.57
CA GLU A 74 -11.36 16.45 -0.55
C GLU A 74 -11.48 14.93 -0.68
N ASP A 75 -11.68 14.43 -1.89
CA ASP A 75 -11.75 13.00 -2.18
C ASP A 75 -10.42 12.29 -1.93
N GLN A 76 -9.29 12.92 -2.25
CA GLN A 76 -7.96 12.38 -1.95
C GLN A 76 -7.81 12.10 -0.45
N GLN A 77 -8.16 13.09 0.39
CA GLN A 77 -8.05 12.97 1.84
C GLN A 77 -8.98 11.88 2.39
N LEU A 78 -10.22 11.83 1.90
CA LEU A 78 -11.19 10.81 2.29
C LEU A 78 -10.75 9.41 1.85
N CYS A 79 -10.33 9.24 0.60
CA CYS A 79 -9.88 7.96 0.08
C CYS A 79 -8.59 7.48 0.76
N PHE A 80 -7.66 8.39 1.03
CA PHE A 80 -6.45 8.05 1.78
C PHE A 80 -6.80 7.54 3.17
N LYS A 81 -7.60 8.29 3.95
CA LYS A 81 -7.92 7.96 5.34
C LYS A 81 -8.80 6.73 5.47
N ASN A 82 -9.82 6.60 4.60
CA ASN A 82 -10.83 5.55 4.73
C ASN A 82 -10.41 4.22 4.10
N TYR A 83 -9.52 4.23 3.12
CA TYR A 83 -9.11 3.04 2.38
C TYR A 83 -7.60 2.81 2.45
N TRP A 84 -6.77 3.68 1.85
CA TRP A 84 -5.34 3.41 1.71
C TRP A 84 -4.63 3.24 3.06
N GLN A 85 -4.87 4.13 4.02
CA GLN A 85 -4.26 4.02 5.36
C GLN A 85 -4.64 2.71 6.06
N LYS A 86 -5.86 2.23 5.86
CA LYS A 86 -6.29 0.94 6.41
C LYS A 86 -5.63 -0.24 5.70
N ILE A 87 -5.43 -0.14 4.38
CA ILE A 87 -4.66 -1.12 3.60
C ILE A 87 -3.23 -1.19 4.15
N GLU A 88 -2.55 -0.05 4.35
CA GLU A 88 -1.22 -0.02 4.95
C GLU A 88 -1.20 -0.68 6.33
N GLN A 89 -2.20 -0.42 7.17
CA GLN A 89 -2.31 -1.05 8.50
C GLN A 89 -2.51 -2.56 8.40
N ALA A 90 -3.43 -3.02 7.55
CA ALA A 90 -3.72 -4.45 7.35
C ALA A 90 -2.54 -5.23 6.74
N THR A 91 -1.62 -4.53 6.09
CA THR A 91 -0.42 -5.12 5.47
C THR A 91 0.86 -4.87 6.26
N GLU A 92 0.75 -4.50 7.56
CA GLU A 92 1.89 -4.18 8.44
C GLU A 92 2.86 -3.13 7.85
N ASN A 93 2.33 -2.16 7.13
CA ASN A 93 3.08 -1.15 6.37
C ASN A 93 4.01 -1.73 5.28
N GLN A 94 3.69 -2.91 4.76
CA GLN A 94 4.38 -3.54 3.63
C GLN A 94 3.44 -3.78 2.43
N PRO A 95 2.75 -2.75 1.93
CA PRO A 95 1.69 -2.92 0.93
C PRO A 95 2.20 -3.43 -0.43
N THR A 96 3.48 -3.28 -0.75
CA THR A 96 4.05 -3.74 -2.03
C THR A 96 3.84 -5.23 -2.26
N ARG A 97 4.01 -6.06 -1.21
CA ARG A 97 3.80 -7.51 -1.29
C ARG A 97 2.33 -7.85 -1.50
N PHE A 98 1.46 -7.23 -0.71
CA PHE A 98 0.02 -7.35 -0.88
C PHE A 98 -0.43 -6.98 -2.31
N LEU A 99 0.04 -5.84 -2.84
CA LEU A 99 -0.32 -5.38 -4.19
C LEU A 99 0.10 -6.36 -5.29
N ARG A 100 1.26 -7.01 -5.13
CA ARG A 100 1.70 -8.08 -6.03
C ARG A 100 0.73 -9.26 -6.02
N ASP A 101 0.35 -9.72 -4.83
CA ASP A 101 -0.55 -10.86 -4.65
C ASP A 101 -1.97 -10.49 -5.13
N TYR A 102 -2.44 -9.28 -4.84
CA TYR A 102 -3.69 -8.75 -5.33
C TYR A 102 -3.78 -8.72 -6.86
N LEU A 103 -2.77 -8.17 -7.54
CA LEU A 103 -2.70 -8.18 -9.01
C LEU A 103 -2.70 -9.60 -9.58
N THR A 104 -1.97 -10.51 -8.94
CA THR A 104 -1.92 -11.91 -9.34
C THR A 104 -3.31 -12.53 -9.31
N ILE A 105 -4.10 -12.24 -8.28
CA ILE A 105 -5.49 -12.70 -8.12
C ILE A 105 -6.39 -12.07 -9.19
N GLN A 106 -6.37 -10.74 -9.30
CA GLN A 106 -7.30 -10.02 -10.18
C GLN A 106 -7.10 -10.34 -11.66
N GLN A 107 -5.86 -10.54 -12.07
CA GLN A 107 -5.51 -10.90 -13.46
C GLN A 107 -5.45 -12.41 -13.69
N GLN A 108 -5.73 -13.25 -12.69
CA GLN A 108 -5.68 -14.71 -12.76
C GLN A 108 -4.33 -15.23 -13.30
N LEU A 109 -3.24 -14.63 -12.87
CA LEU A 109 -1.92 -14.95 -13.38
C LEU A 109 -1.43 -16.30 -12.85
N GLN A 110 -0.81 -17.11 -13.72
CA GLN A 110 -0.19 -18.38 -13.32
C GLN A 110 1.08 -18.19 -12.47
N ARG A 111 1.69 -17.00 -12.52
CA ARG A 111 2.89 -16.65 -11.74
C ARG A 111 2.75 -15.22 -11.20
N PRO A 112 3.23 -14.96 -9.99
CA PRO A 112 3.22 -13.62 -9.43
C PRO A 112 3.98 -12.62 -10.29
N VAL A 113 3.49 -11.39 -10.31
CA VAL A 113 4.15 -10.26 -10.98
C VAL A 113 5.54 -10.05 -10.39
N ARG A 114 6.53 -9.74 -11.23
CA ARG A 114 7.86 -9.35 -10.75
C ARG A 114 7.78 -8.05 -9.96
N GLN A 115 8.51 -7.97 -8.84
CA GLN A 115 8.44 -6.82 -7.95
C GLN A 115 8.77 -5.48 -8.67
N SER A 116 9.71 -5.48 -9.59
CA SER A 116 10.08 -4.29 -10.39
C SER A 116 9.00 -3.84 -11.38
N ASN A 117 7.99 -4.66 -11.63
CA ASN A 117 6.99 -4.41 -12.66
C ASN A 117 5.57 -4.20 -12.08
N ILE A 118 5.42 -4.22 -10.76
CA ILE A 118 4.11 -4.14 -10.10
C ILE A 118 3.36 -2.89 -10.55
N TYR A 119 4.00 -1.73 -10.56
CA TYR A 119 3.36 -0.49 -10.97
C TYR A 119 2.97 -0.46 -12.45
N LEU A 120 3.82 -1.01 -13.34
CA LEU A 120 3.51 -1.10 -14.77
C LEU A 120 2.29 -1.99 -15.03
N GLU A 121 2.25 -3.16 -14.38
CA GLU A 121 1.11 -4.08 -14.47
C GLU A 121 -0.13 -3.48 -13.81
N TRP A 122 0.03 -2.71 -12.74
CA TRP A 122 -1.05 -1.96 -12.11
C TRP A 122 -1.71 -0.98 -13.09
N LYS A 123 -0.92 -0.16 -13.80
CA LYS A 123 -1.47 0.78 -14.79
C LYS A 123 -2.28 0.07 -15.89
N ARG A 124 -1.78 -1.08 -16.35
CA ARG A 124 -2.49 -1.90 -17.36
C ARG A 124 -3.79 -2.46 -16.80
N TYR A 125 -3.76 -2.96 -15.58
CA TYR A 125 -4.94 -3.49 -14.89
C TYR A 125 -5.99 -2.40 -14.67
N MET A 126 -5.58 -1.21 -14.30
CA MET A 126 -6.49 -0.09 -14.01
C MET A 126 -7.11 0.55 -15.24
N ASP A 127 -6.68 0.18 -16.45
CA ASP A 127 -7.29 0.68 -17.68
C ASP A 127 -8.77 0.26 -17.73
N GLY A 128 -9.67 1.27 -17.79
CA GLY A 128 -11.12 1.07 -17.72
C GLY A 128 -11.71 0.79 -16.34
N HIS A 129 -10.93 0.74 -15.26
CA HIS A 129 -11.43 0.55 -13.90
C HIS A 129 -11.66 1.87 -13.15
N ASN A 130 -12.68 1.91 -12.27
CA ASN A 130 -12.93 3.04 -11.40
C ASN A 130 -12.01 3.00 -10.17
N ARG A 131 -11.24 4.06 -9.94
CA ARG A 131 -10.23 4.12 -8.86
C ARG A 131 -10.81 4.04 -7.45
N LYS A 132 -11.98 4.64 -7.21
CA LYS A 132 -12.64 4.59 -5.89
C LYS A 132 -13.19 3.20 -5.60
N GLU A 133 -13.85 2.59 -6.58
CA GLU A 133 -14.36 1.21 -6.46
C GLU A 133 -13.22 0.23 -6.23
N GLU A 134 -12.11 0.43 -6.93
CA GLU A 134 -10.93 -0.41 -6.76
C GLU A 134 -10.31 -0.28 -5.36
N LEU A 135 -10.25 0.93 -4.78
CA LEU A 135 -9.79 1.14 -3.40
C LEU A 135 -10.67 0.42 -2.38
N VAL A 136 -11.99 0.41 -2.57
CA VAL A 136 -12.91 -0.35 -1.71
C VAL A 136 -12.60 -1.83 -1.78
N LYS A 137 -12.54 -2.38 -3.00
CA LYS A 137 -12.23 -3.78 -3.25
C LYS A 137 -10.87 -4.19 -2.67
N MET A 138 -9.86 -3.35 -2.88
CA MET A 138 -8.53 -3.58 -2.30
C MET A 138 -8.55 -3.67 -0.79
N LEU A 139 -9.36 -2.85 -0.11
CA LEU A 139 -9.46 -2.90 1.36
C LEU A 139 -10.02 -4.24 1.84
N ASP A 140 -11.04 -4.78 1.16
CA ASP A 140 -11.58 -6.10 1.49
C ASP A 140 -10.52 -7.19 1.34
N TYR A 141 -9.77 -7.15 0.23
CA TYR A 141 -8.67 -8.09 -0.01
C TYR A 141 -7.50 -7.90 0.97
N ALA A 142 -7.24 -6.69 1.42
CA ALA A 142 -6.22 -6.43 2.45
C ALA A 142 -6.61 -7.03 3.81
N HIS A 143 -7.89 -7.05 4.15
CA HIS A 143 -8.37 -7.75 5.33
C HIS A 143 -8.21 -9.28 5.21
N TYR A 144 -8.49 -9.88 4.05
CA TYR A 144 -8.20 -11.30 3.84
C TYR A 144 -6.70 -11.60 3.87
N TYR A 145 -5.89 -10.72 3.28
CA TYR A 145 -4.44 -10.81 3.36
C TYR A 145 -3.96 -10.82 4.81
N GLN A 146 -4.47 -9.90 5.64
CA GLN A 146 -4.16 -9.85 7.07
C GLN A 146 -4.56 -11.13 7.78
N GLN A 147 -5.78 -11.63 7.56
CA GLN A 147 -6.25 -12.87 8.17
C GLN A 147 -5.34 -14.06 7.84
N VAL A 148 -4.87 -14.16 6.60
CA VAL A 148 -3.98 -15.22 6.15
C VAL A 148 -2.60 -15.06 6.76
N THR A 149 -1.97 -13.88 6.66
CA THR A 149 -0.59 -13.66 7.12
C THR A 149 -0.43 -13.68 8.63
N GLU A 150 -1.45 -13.20 9.39
CA GLU A 150 -1.46 -13.26 10.84
C GLU A 150 -2.04 -14.58 11.38
N ALA A 151 -2.52 -15.46 10.49
CA ALA A 151 -3.25 -16.67 10.84
C ALA A 151 -4.40 -16.43 11.84
N LYS A 152 -5.17 -15.36 11.60
CA LYS A 152 -6.31 -14.94 12.42
C LYS A 152 -7.60 -14.98 11.61
N LEU A 153 -8.23 -16.16 11.57
CA LEU A 153 -9.52 -16.38 10.92
C LEU A 153 -10.69 -16.29 11.92
N SER A 154 -11.91 -16.49 11.40
CA SER A 154 -13.15 -16.36 12.16
C SER A 154 -13.22 -17.23 13.43
N THR A 155 -12.57 -18.40 13.44
CA THR A 155 -12.56 -19.30 14.59
C THR A 155 -11.14 -19.73 14.99
N PRO A 156 -10.94 -20.12 16.26
CA PRO A 156 -9.65 -20.63 16.74
C PRO A 156 -9.16 -21.85 15.95
N LYS A 157 -10.07 -22.72 15.54
CA LYS A 157 -9.75 -23.95 14.80
C LYS A 157 -9.23 -23.67 13.40
N LEU A 158 -9.86 -22.73 12.66
CA LEU A 158 -9.38 -22.26 11.37
C LEU A 158 -8.06 -21.52 11.50
N SER A 159 -7.90 -20.70 12.53
CA SER A 159 -6.66 -19.96 12.80
C SER A 159 -5.50 -20.91 13.10
N GLU A 160 -5.74 -22.01 13.82
CA GLU A 160 -4.73 -23.03 14.08
C GLU A 160 -4.27 -23.74 12.80
N LYS A 161 -5.21 -24.16 11.94
CA LYS A 161 -4.89 -24.72 10.63
C LYS A 161 -4.06 -23.75 9.77
N MET A 162 -4.49 -22.49 9.67
CA MET A 162 -3.76 -21.47 8.90
C MET A 162 -2.35 -21.28 9.44
N ARG A 163 -2.16 -21.29 10.76
CA ARG A 163 -0.83 -21.20 11.37
C ARG A 163 0.08 -22.36 10.98
N HIS A 164 -0.44 -23.58 10.87
CA HIS A 164 0.32 -24.71 10.39
C HIS A 164 0.76 -24.52 8.92
N ILE A 165 -0.12 -23.96 8.07
CA ILE A 165 0.20 -23.66 6.68
C ILE A 165 1.26 -22.57 6.60
N CYS A 166 1.12 -21.48 7.35
CA CYS A 166 2.10 -20.39 7.40
C CYS A 166 3.49 -20.84 7.85
N ASN A 167 3.57 -21.84 8.74
CA ASN A 167 4.84 -22.40 9.21
C ASN A 167 5.63 -23.14 8.11
N ILE A 168 5.01 -23.46 6.98
CA ILE A 168 5.70 -24.08 5.82
C ILE A 168 6.50 -23.03 5.05
N GLU A 169 6.41 -21.73 5.42
CA GLU A 169 7.16 -20.60 4.83
C GLU A 169 6.99 -20.47 3.30
N THR A 170 5.83 -20.85 2.77
CA THR A 170 5.55 -20.70 1.33
C THR A 170 4.58 -19.56 1.08
N ASP A 171 5.07 -18.49 0.44
CA ASP A 171 4.25 -17.33 0.03
C ASP A 171 3.24 -17.66 -1.08
N VAL A 172 3.46 -18.77 -1.78
CA VAL A 172 2.62 -19.19 -2.92
C VAL A 172 1.19 -19.50 -2.49
N THR A 173 1.00 -19.97 -1.28
CA THR A 173 -0.32 -20.32 -0.72
C THR A 173 -1.17 -19.10 -0.39
N ASN A 174 -0.56 -17.93 -0.12
CA ASN A 174 -1.29 -16.73 0.26
C ASN A 174 -2.30 -16.30 -0.81
N VAL A 175 -1.88 -16.30 -2.08
CA VAL A 175 -2.75 -15.95 -3.23
C VAL A 175 -3.99 -16.82 -3.27
N PHE A 176 -3.83 -18.13 -3.06
CA PHE A 176 -4.94 -19.09 -3.01
C PHE A 176 -5.88 -18.80 -1.84
N PHE A 177 -5.36 -18.68 -0.61
CA PHE A 177 -6.20 -18.51 0.57
C PHE A 177 -6.90 -17.15 0.61
N ILE A 178 -6.27 -16.07 0.14
CA ILE A 178 -6.91 -14.76 0.00
C ILE A 178 -8.10 -14.86 -0.96
N GLN A 179 -7.91 -15.47 -2.12
CA GLN A 179 -8.99 -15.65 -3.09
C GLN A 179 -10.07 -16.58 -2.55
N PHE A 180 -9.70 -17.65 -1.85
CA PHE A 180 -10.64 -18.56 -1.25
C PHE A 180 -11.49 -17.91 -0.15
N LEU A 181 -10.91 -17.07 0.72
CA LEU A 181 -11.66 -16.33 1.73
C LEU A 181 -12.63 -15.34 1.10
N ASN A 182 -12.23 -14.65 0.04
CA ASN A 182 -13.14 -13.81 -0.73
C ASN A 182 -14.30 -14.62 -1.31
N TYR A 183 -14.03 -15.76 -1.93
CA TYR A 183 -15.07 -16.64 -2.46
C TYR A 183 -16.01 -17.16 -1.36
N ALA A 184 -15.46 -17.59 -0.23
CA ALA A 184 -16.21 -18.07 0.91
C ALA A 184 -17.16 -17.00 1.49
N SER A 185 -16.65 -15.75 1.58
CA SER A 185 -17.46 -14.60 2.01
C SER A 185 -18.61 -14.31 1.05
N LEU A 186 -18.34 -14.22 -0.26
CA LEU A 186 -19.34 -13.94 -1.29
C LEU A 186 -20.43 -15.01 -1.35
N ASN A 187 -20.08 -16.26 -1.10
CA ASN A 187 -21.03 -17.40 -1.17
C ASN A 187 -21.57 -17.81 0.21
N SER A 188 -21.22 -17.07 1.28
CA SER A 188 -21.65 -17.37 2.66
C SER A 188 -21.39 -18.82 3.03
N LEU A 189 -20.19 -19.34 2.70
CA LEU A 189 -19.83 -20.74 2.97
C LEU A 189 -19.83 -21.01 4.48
N PRO A 190 -20.40 -22.15 4.91
CA PRO A 190 -20.34 -22.54 6.30
C PRO A 190 -18.90 -22.91 6.71
N GLU A 191 -18.58 -22.73 8.01
CA GLU A 191 -17.24 -22.95 8.54
C GLU A 191 -16.71 -24.36 8.27
N ASP A 192 -17.59 -25.37 8.36
CA ASP A 192 -17.22 -26.75 8.10
C ASP A 192 -16.74 -27.01 6.67
N GLU A 193 -17.23 -26.25 5.71
CA GLU A 193 -16.75 -26.30 4.33
C GLU A 193 -15.41 -25.59 4.17
N ILE A 194 -15.26 -24.42 4.79
CA ILE A 194 -13.99 -23.68 4.82
C ILE A 194 -12.89 -24.56 5.48
N PHE A 195 -13.26 -25.31 6.50
CA PHE A 195 -12.32 -26.17 7.22
C PHE A 195 -11.79 -27.37 6.41
N LYS A 196 -12.51 -27.82 5.39
CA LYS A 196 -12.11 -28.94 4.53
C LYS A 196 -11.01 -28.62 3.54
N VAL A 197 -10.83 -27.34 3.22
CA VAL A 197 -9.80 -26.82 2.31
C VAL A 197 -8.49 -26.61 3.02
#